data_a99cef3ed65997f4611fcc328e508136
#
_entry.id   a99cef3ed65997f4611fcc328e508136
#
_cell.length_a   1.000
_cell.length_b   1.000
_cell.length_c   1.000
_cell.angle_alpha   90.00
_cell.angle_beta   90.00
_cell.angle_gamma   90.00
#
_symmetry.space_group_name_H-M   'P 1'
#
loop_
_entity.id
_entity.type
_entity.pdbx_description
1 polymer ?
#
loop_
_entity_poly.entity_id
_entity_poly.type
_entity_poly.pdbx_seq_one_letter_code
_entity_poly.pdbx_strand_id
1 'polypeptide(L)'
;LPFTRNSDLETVYFPSNLLENIFVSNGMSAGNNLYEAKVQCLSEIFERAVKRQIIEEEIVLPDVPRDVLAKYPSILAGIEELEKKGFPVLIKDASLGGKFPVMCVALMNPKTGGVFASFGGHPSFEVALERSLTELLQGRSFEGLNDVPPPTFNSHALTEPSNFVLHFIDSTGAISWKFFSAKNDYEF
;
A
#
# COMPACT_ATOMS: atom_id res chain seq x y z
N LEU A 1 0.00 -3.62 -30.42
CA LEU A 1 -1.07 -4.47 -29.93
C LEU A 1 -2.37 -3.68 -29.85
N PRO A 2 -3.54 -4.28 -30.23
CA PRO A 2 -4.85 -3.64 -30.11
C PRO A 2 -5.36 -3.72 -28.67
N PHE A 3 -5.97 -2.63 -28.20
CA PHE A 3 -6.66 -2.51 -26.92
C PHE A 3 -8.00 -1.83 -27.13
N THR A 4 -9.00 -2.18 -26.35
CA THR A 4 -10.29 -1.48 -26.36
C THR A 4 -10.29 -0.40 -25.30
N ARG A 5 -10.47 0.85 -25.72
CA ARG A 5 -10.57 1.99 -24.80
C ARG A 5 -11.94 1.98 -24.11
N ASN A 6 -11.96 1.96 -22.78
CA ASN A 6 -13.21 1.79 -22.02
C ASN A 6 -14.18 2.98 -22.11
N SER A 7 -13.70 4.20 -22.42
CA SER A 7 -14.53 5.40 -22.47
C SER A 7 -15.50 5.44 -23.64
N ASP A 8 -15.14 4.83 -24.77
CA ASP A 8 -15.89 4.89 -26.04
C ASP A 8 -15.91 3.56 -26.79
N LEU A 9 -15.28 2.52 -26.23
CA LEU A 9 -15.15 1.18 -26.80
C LEU A 9 -14.39 1.12 -28.15
N GLU A 10 -13.67 2.18 -28.50
CA GLU A 10 -12.83 2.17 -29.69
C GLU A 10 -11.56 1.34 -29.52
N THR A 11 -11.11 0.75 -30.63
CA THR A 11 -9.83 0.05 -30.68
C THR A 11 -8.69 1.06 -30.83
N VAL A 12 -7.79 1.08 -29.85
CA VAL A 12 -6.55 1.85 -29.87
C VAL A 12 -5.35 0.93 -29.99
N TYR A 13 -4.28 1.39 -30.58
CA TYR A 13 -3.07 0.59 -30.82
C TYR A 13 -1.89 1.15 -30.01
N PHE A 14 -1.25 0.28 -29.23
CA PHE A 14 0.02 0.61 -28.59
C PHE A 14 1.18 -0.12 -29.26
N PRO A 15 2.31 0.55 -29.47
CA PRO A 15 3.54 -0.09 -29.95
C PRO A 15 3.98 -1.21 -28.98
N SER A 16 4.30 -2.40 -29.51
CA SER A 16 4.73 -3.54 -28.71
C SER A 16 6.01 -3.24 -27.93
N ASN A 17 6.95 -2.52 -28.56
CA ASN A 17 8.20 -2.14 -27.91
C ASN A 17 8.04 -1.21 -26.72
N LEU A 18 6.98 -0.39 -26.67
CA LEU A 18 6.65 0.37 -25.47
C LEU A 18 6.20 -0.53 -24.33
N LEU A 19 5.33 -1.51 -24.63
CA LEU A 19 4.82 -2.45 -23.63
C LEU A 19 5.92 -3.38 -23.10
N GLU A 20 6.84 -3.81 -23.96
CA GLU A 20 7.98 -4.64 -23.60
C GLU A 20 9.00 -3.91 -22.71
N ASN A 21 9.05 -2.58 -22.76
CA ASN A 21 9.91 -1.75 -21.92
C ASN A 21 9.22 -1.16 -20.67
N ILE A 22 7.95 -1.50 -20.43
CA ILE A 22 7.26 -1.17 -19.18
C ILE A 22 7.56 -2.28 -18.18
N PHE A 23 8.45 -2.02 -17.22
CA PHE A 23 8.85 -2.96 -16.17
C PHE A 23 7.86 -3.05 -15.01
N VAL A 24 6.77 -2.31 -15.04
CA VAL A 24 5.71 -2.32 -14.03
C VAL A 24 4.38 -2.67 -14.66
N SER A 25 3.66 -3.57 -14.01
CA SER A 25 2.38 -4.11 -14.49
C SER A 25 1.17 -3.45 -13.80
N ASN A 26 1.28 -2.19 -13.39
CA ASN A 26 0.21 -1.48 -12.68
C ASN A 26 -1.11 -1.53 -13.43
N GLY A 27 -2.13 -2.08 -12.78
CA GLY A 27 -3.45 -2.26 -13.37
C GLY A 27 -3.56 -3.44 -14.35
N MET A 28 -2.53 -4.28 -14.45
CA MET A 28 -2.64 -5.57 -15.14
C MET A 28 -3.20 -6.61 -14.18
N SER A 29 -4.37 -7.11 -14.45
CA SER A 29 -5.07 -8.00 -13.54
C SER A 29 -5.78 -9.14 -14.26
N ALA A 30 -6.00 -10.24 -13.54
CA ALA A 30 -6.81 -11.35 -13.97
C ALA A 30 -8.02 -11.51 -13.03
N GLY A 31 -9.05 -12.20 -13.51
CA GLY A 31 -10.25 -12.56 -12.75
C GLY A 31 -11.02 -13.65 -13.45
N ASN A 32 -11.91 -14.33 -12.74
CA ASN A 32 -12.79 -15.36 -13.31
C ASN A 32 -13.79 -14.76 -14.31
N ASN A 33 -14.00 -13.45 -14.23
CA ASN A 33 -14.82 -12.68 -15.15
C ASN A 33 -14.28 -11.26 -15.28
N LEU A 34 -14.82 -10.51 -16.26
CA LEU A 34 -14.38 -9.14 -16.56
C LEU A 34 -14.57 -8.17 -15.38
N TYR A 35 -15.59 -8.35 -14.55
CA TYR A 35 -15.85 -7.45 -13.42
C TYR A 35 -14.81 -7.63 -12.32
N GLU A 36 -14.47 -8.87 -12.01
CA GLU A 36 -13.40 -9.19 -11.06
C GLU A 36 -12.06 -8.62 -11.53
N ALA A 37 -11.71 -8.84 -12.80
CA ALA A 37 -10.51 -8.29 -13.38
C ALA A 37 -10.48 -6.75 -13.29
N LYS A 38 -11.60 -6.06 -13.57
CA LYS A 38 -11.73 -4.61 -13.46
C LYS A 38 -11.58 -4.13 -12.01
N VAL A 39 -12.21 -4.79 -11.04
CA VAL A 39 -12.07 -4.45 -9.63
C VAL A 39 -10.62 -4.57 -9.19
N GLN A 40 -9.96 -5.68 -9.54
CA GLN A 40 -8.55 -5.89 -9.22
C GLN A 40 -7.64 -4.83 -9.85
N CYS A 41 -7.84 -4.54 -11.14
CA CYS A 41 -7.12 -3.50 -11.87
C CYS A 41 -7.24 -2.12 -11.21
N LEU A 42 -8.48 -1.67 -10.95
CA LEU A 42 -8.74 -0.37 -10.34
C LEU A 42 -8.22 -0.29 -8.90
N SER A 43 -8.35 -1.37 -8.13
CA SER A 43 -7.81 -1.45 -6.77
C SER A 43 -6.31 -1.22 -6.75
N GLU A 44 -5.56 -1.87 -7.63
CA GLU A 44 -4.11 -1.68 -7.73
C GLU A 44 -3.74 -0.26 -8.19
N ILE A 45 -4.45 0.29 -9.18
CA ILE A 45 -4.21 1.67 -9.65
C ILE A 45 -4.43 2.67 -8.51
N PHE A 46 -5.53 2.56 -7.76
CA PHE A 46 -5.81 3.44 -6.64
C PHE A 46 -4.81 3.26 -5.50
N GLU A 47 -4.47 2.03 -5.16
CA GLU A 47 -3.46 1.74 -4.14
C GLU A 47 -2.14 2.44 -4.44
N ARG A 48 -1.64 2.30 -5.66
CA ARG A 48 -0.35 2.88 -6.07
C ARG A 48 -0.40 4.40 -6.18
N ALA A 49 -1.49 4.96 -6.69
CA ALA A 49 -1.67 6.41 -6.76
C ALA A 49 -1.75 7.04 -5.36
N VAL A 50 -2.53 6.44 -4.48
CA VAL A 50 -2.69 6.89 -3.09
C VAL A 50 -1.40 6.73 -2.30
N LYS A 51 -0.73 5.58 -2.40
CA LYS A 51 0.58 5.33 -1.78
C LYS A 51 1.59 6.41 -2.18
N ARG A 52 1.68 6.71 -3.49
CA ARG A 52 2.54 7.77 -3.98
C ARG A 52 2.21 9.12 -3.35
N GLN A 53 0.94 9.52 -3.38
CA GLN A 53 0.49 10.80 -2.83
C GLN A 53 0.81 10.92 -1.34
N ILE A 54 0.53 9.89 -0.55
CA ILE A 54 0.81 9.87 0.89
C ILE A 54 2.30 10.08 1.17
N ILE A 55 3.17 9.43 0.42
CA ILE A 55 4.62 9.54 0.60
C ILE A 55 5.13 10.91 0.15
N GLU A 56 4.70 11.38 -1.03
CA GLU A 56 5.15 12.62 -1.65
C GLU A 56 4.72 13.86 -0.86
N GLU A 57 3.47 13.87 -0.36
CA GLU A 57 2.89 14.97 0.40
C GLU A 57 3.08 14.81 1.92
N GLU A 58 3.71 13.71 2.37
CA GLU A 58 3.92 13.39 3.79
C GLU A 58 2.62 13.39 4.61
N ILE A 59 1.52 12.85 4.04
CA ILE A 59 0.19 12.87 4.66
C ILE A 59 0.18 12.06 5.94
N VAL A 60 -0.35 12.62 7.01
CA VAL A 60 -0.51 11.97 8.32
C VAL A 60 -1.84 11.25 8.38
N LEU A 61 -1.79 9.94 8.26
CA LEU A 61 -2.95 9.06 8.20
C LEU A 61 -3.56 8.86 9.60
N PRO A 62 -4.89 8.84 9.74
CA PRO A 62 -5.54 8.44 10.99
C PRO A 62 -5.36 6.94 11.28
N ASP A 63 -5.29 6.60 12.55
CA ASP A 63 -5.31 5.23 13.00
C ASP A 63 -6.71 4.62 12.86
N VAL A 64 -6.78 3.35 12.44
CA VAL A 64 -8.02 2.59 12.50
C VAL A 64 -8.30 2.20 13.95
N PRO A 65 -9.45 2.61 14.52
CA PRO A 65 -9.78 2.29 15.91
C PRO A 65 -9.84 0.79 16.18
N ARG A 66 -9.38 0.37 17.38
CA ARG A 66 -9.31 -1.05 17.75
C ARG A 66 -10.69 -1.73 17.79
N ASP A 67 -11.74 -1.00 18.14
CA ASP A 67 -13.14 -1.46 18.13
C ASP A 67 -13.66 -1.71 16.71
N VAL A 68 -13.16 -1.00 15.72
CA VAL A 68 -13.42 -1.28 14.29
C VAL A 68 -12.73 -2.58 13.89
N LEU A 69 -11.45 -2.75 14.24
CA LEU A 69 -10.68 -3.97 13.95
C LEU A 69 -11.29 -5.21 14.63
N ALA A 70 -11.89 -5.05 15.80
CA ALA A 70 -12.57 -6.14 16.53
C ALA A 70 -13.75 -6.76 15.76
N LYS A 71 -14.29 -6.07 14.76
CA LYS A 71 -15.31 -6.60 13.85
C LYS A 71 -14.76 -7.62 12.84
N TYR A 72 -13.42 -7.71 12.72
CA TYR A 72 -12.69 -8.58 11.78
C TYR A 72 -11.71 -9.50 12.55
N PRO A 73 -12.21 -10.55 13.21
CA PRO A 73 -11.42 -11.35 14.16
C PRO A 73 -10.17 -12.01 13.56
N SER A 74 -10.22 -12.44 12.29
CA SER A 74 -9.09 -13.06 11.60
C SER A 74 -7.94 -12.06 11.39
N ILE A 75 -8.27 -10.84 11.02
CA ILE A 75 -7.31 -9.75 10.84
C ILE A 75 -6.71 -9.34 12.17
N LEU A 76 -7.56 -9.14 13.18
CA LEU A 76 -7.10 -8.77 14.51
C LEU A 76 -6.16 -9.84 15.10
N ALA A 77 -6.47 -11.12 14.91
CA ALA A 77 -5.61 -12.22 15.37
C ALA A 77 -4.23 -12.18 14.67
N GLY A 78 -4.18 -11.88 13.37
CA GLY A 78 -2.92 -11.73 12.64
C GLY A 78 -2.07 -10.56 13.16
N ILE A 79 -2.72 -9.43 13.47
CA ILE A 79 -2.04 -8.26 14.06
C ILE A 79 -1.48 -8.62 15.45
N GLU A 80 -2.29 -9.24 16.30
CA GLU A 80 -1.88 -9.64 17.65
C GLU A 80 -0.75 -10.67 17.65
N GLU A 81 -0.69 -11.54 16.65
CA GLU A 81 0.42 -12.48 16.50
C GLU A 81 1.74 -11.77 16.20
N LEU A 82 1.73 -10.74 15.35
CA LEU A 82 2.89 -9.91 15.06
C LEU A 82 3.32 -9.12 16.32
N GLU A 83 2.37 -8.51 17.02
CA GLU A 83 2.60 -7.79 18.26
C GLU A 83 3.22 -8.70 19.35
N LYS A 84 2.72 -9.95 19.50
CA LYS A 84 3.29 -10.96 20.41
C LYS A 84 4.73 -11.34 20.07
N LYS A 85 5.10 -11.27 18.79
CA LYS A 85 6.49 -11.47 18.34
C LYS A 85 7.39 -10.24 18.55
N GLY A 86 6.83 -9.16 19.11
CA GLY A 86 7.55 -7.93 19.45
C GLY A 86 7.62 -6.90 18.33
N PHE A 87 6.83 -7.06 17.28
CA PHE A 87 6.75 -6.08 16.19
C PHE A 87 5.54 -5.15 16.38
N PRO A 88 5.75 -3.85 16.66
CA PRO A 88 4.66 -2.88 16.65
C PRO A 88 4.00 -2.81 15.26
N VAL A 89 2.68 -2.90 15.23
CA VAL A 89 1.86 -2.83 14.03
C VAL A 89 0.93 -1.63 14.10
N LEU A 90 0.94 -0.81 13.07
CA LEU A 90 0.06 0.34 12.93
C LEU A 90 -0.90 0.09 11.77
N ILE A 91 -2.18 0.24 12.04
CA ILE A 91 -3.23 0.15 11.03
C ILE A 91 -3.73 1.55 10.75
N LYS A 92 -3.54 2.01 9.52
CA LYS A 92 -3.86 3.37 9.11
C LYS A 92 -4.91 3.37 8.01
N ASP A 93 -5.83 4.31 8.10
CA ASP A 93 -6.74 4.62 7.01
C ASP A 93 -6.00 5.42 5.92
N ALA A 94 -5.82 4.84 4.77
CA ALA A 94 -5.19 5.47 3.61
C ALA A 94 -6.22 5.92 2.57
N SER A 95 -7.49 6.06 2.95
CA SER A 95 -8.58 6.39 2.03
C SER A 95 -8.60 7.85 1.57
N LEU A 96 -7.74 8.69 2.15
CA LEU A 96 -7.73 10.16 1.93
C LEU A 96 -9.10 10.79 2.19
N GLY A 97 -9.69 10.45 3.35
CA GLY A 97 -11.01 10.92 3.77
C GLY A 97 -12.14 10.24 3.01
N GLY A 98 -12.05 8.95 2.77
CA GLY A 98 -13.06 8.12 2.12
C GLY A 98 -13.12 8.26 0.59
N LYS A 99 -12.14 8.92 -0.04
CA LYS A 99 -12.10 9.11 -1.50
C LYS A 99 -11.68 7.85 -2.24
N PHE A 100 -10.79 7.05 -1.64
CA PHE A 100 -10.23 5.86 -2.25
C PHE A 100 -10.33 4.66 -1.32
N PRO A 101 -10.60 3.44 -1.84
CA PRO A 101 -10.73 2.26 -1.00
C PRO A 101 -9.34 1.65 -0.70
N VAL A 102 -8.51 2.38 0.04
CA VAL A 102 -7.12 1.98 0.33
C VAL A 102 -6.87 2.00 1.83
N MET A 103 -6.20 0.94 2.31
CA MET A 103 -5.73 0.81 3.69
C MET A 103 -4.22 0.71 3.72
N CYS A 104 -3.62 1.03 4.87
CA CYS A 104 -2.19 0.89 5.08
C CYS A 104 -1.92 0.14 6.39
N VAL A 105 -0.99 -0.80 6.33
CA VAL A 105 -0.45 -1.48 7.51
C VAL A 105 1.05 -1.22 7.56
N ALA A 106 1.51 -0.67 8.67
CA ALA A 106 2.94 -0.42 8.89
C ALA A 106 3.47 -1.31 10.02
N LEU A 107 4.60 -1.95 9.77
CA LEU A 107 5.31 -2.80 10.71
C LEU A 107 6.64 -2.13 11.06
N MET A 108 6.91 -1.95 12.35
CA MET A 108 8.18 -1.39 12.82
C MET A 108 9.10 -2.50 13.31
N ASN A 109 10.35 -2.48 12.87
CA ASN A 109 11.38 -3.35 13.44
C ASN A 109 11.92 -2.72 14.75
N PRO A 110 11.69 -3.33 15.92
CA PRO A 110 12.11 -2.74 17.21
C PRO A 110 13.62 -2.67 17.40
N LYS A 111 14.40 -3.39 16.60
CA LYS A 111 15.86 -3.41 16.70
C LYS A 111 16.52 -2.31 15.88
N THR A 112 16.02 -2.06 14.68
CA THR A 112 16.62 -1.11 13.73
C THR A 112 15.84 0.20 13.63
N GLY A 113 14.59 0.22 14.08
CA GLY A 113 13.66 1.33 13.85
C GLY A 113 13.16 1.41 12.40
N GLY A 114 13.54 0.45 11.55
CA GLY A 114 13.05 0.38 10.17
C GLY A 114 11.54 0.20 10.12
N VAL A 115 10.88 0.86 9.19
CA VAL A 115 9.43 0.78 9.03
C VAL A 115 9.07 0.31 7.64
N PHE A 116 8.34 -0.78 7.61
CA PHE A 116 7.78 -1.36 6.42
C PHE A 116 6.31 -0.98 6.32
N ALA A 117 5.92 -0.23 5.28
CA ALA A 117 4.54 0.19 5.07
C ALA A 117 3.97 -0.47 3.80
N SER A 118 2.97 -1.33 4.01
CA SER A 118 2.21 -1.99 2.95
C SER A 118 0.86 -1.30 2.77
N PHE A 119 0.41 -1.23 1.54
CA PHE A 119 -0.88 -0.66 1.17
C PHE A 119 -1.71 -1.72 0.47
N GLY A 120 -3.02 -1.67 0.65
CA GLY A 120 -3.94 -2.59 -0.01
C GLY A 120 -5.20 -1.86 -0.45
N GLY A 121 -5.52 -1.99 -1.72
CA GLY A 121 -6.72 -1.40 -2.32
C GLY A 121 -7.80 -2.46 -2.56
N HIS A 122 -9.04 -2.21 -2.12
CA HIS A 122 -10.22 -3.00 -2.46
C HIS A 122 -11.50 -2.30 -1.99
N PRO A 123 -12.64 -2.39 -2.72
CA PRO A 123 -13.92 -1.79 -2.29
C PRO A 123 -14.44 -2.33 -0.94
N SER A 124 -14.10 -3.57 -0.56
CA SER A 124 -14.35 -4.10 0.78
C SER A 124 -13.20 -3.72 1.70
N PHE A 125 -13.52 -3.06 2.83
CA PHE A 125 -12.57 -2.69 3.87
C PHE A 125 -11.78 -3.90 4.40
N GLU A 126 -12.48 -5.01 4.69
CA GLU A 126 -11.87 -6.24 5.17
C GLU A 126 -10.82 -6.76 4.19
N VAL A 127 -11.16 -6.85 2.90
CA VAL A 127 -10.25 -7.33 1.86
C VAL A 127 -9.06 -6.38 1.67
N ALA A 128 -9.29 -5.06 1.69
CA ALA A 128 -8.22 -4.08 1.59
C ALA A 128 -7.20 -4.23 2.73
N LEU A 129 -7.70 -4.41 3.95
CA LEU A 129 -6.88 -4.58 5.14
C LEU A 129 -6.15 -5.94 5.16
N GLU A 130 -6.84 -7.03 4.78
CA GLU A 130 -6.24 -8.36 4.63
C GLU A 130 -5.09 -8.35 3.61
N ARG A 131 -5.28 -7.70 2.47
CA ARG A 131 -4.23 -7.52 1.45
C ARG A 131 -3.03 -6.76 2.01
N SER A 132 -3.26 -5.62 2.67
CA SER A 132 -2.19 -4.85 3.29
C SER A 132 -1.41 -5.69 4.31
N LEU A 133 -2.08 -6.53 5.09
CA LEU A 133 -1.46 -7.38 6.11
C LEU A 133 -0.68 -8.55 5.47
N THR A 134 -1.23 -9.19 4.46
CA THR A 134 -0.56 -10.32 3.78
C THR A 134 0.67 -9.88 3.00
N GLU A 135 0.64 -8.70 2.37
CA GLU A 135 1.78 -8.15 1.65
C GLU A 135 2.95 -7.77 2.55
N LEU A 136 2.72 -7.46 3.84
CA LEU A 136 3.80 -7.22 4.80
C LEU A 136 4.81 -8.37 4.87
N LEU A 137 4.32 -9.61 4.77
CA LEU A 137 5.12 -10.82 4.98
C LEU A 137 5.33 -11.64 3.70
N GLN A 138 4.77 -11.20 2.57
CA GLN A 138 4.84 -11.94 1.31
C GLN A 138 6.29 -12.11 0.83
N GLY A 139 6.74 -13.37 0.85
CA GLY A 139 8.08 -13.73 0.37
C GLY A 139 9.24 -13.27 1.25
N ARG A 140 8.98 -12.84 2.49
CA ARG A 140 9.99 -12.30 3.41
C ARG A 140 10.07 -13.07 4.70
N SER A 141 11.31 -13.22 5.20
CA SER A 141 11.55 -13.58 6.59
C SER A 141 11.59 -12.30 7.46
N PHE A 142 11.37 -12.44 8.76
CA PHE A 142 11.58 -11.32 9.70
C PHE A 142 13.00 -10.76 9.69
N GLU A 143 13.98 -11.55 9.24
CA GLU A 143 15.37 -11.11 9.06
C GLU A 143 15.50 -10.07 7.94
N GLY A 144 14.73 -10.18 6.86
CA GLY A 144 14.70 -9.21 5.78
C GLY A 144 14.17 -7.82 6.19
N LEU A 145 13.52 -7.71 7.34
CA LEU A 145 13.09 -6.42 7.90
C LEU A 145 14.26 -5.60 8.49
N ASN A 146 15.45 -6.19 8.64
CA ASN A 146 16.63 -5.48 9.14
C ASN A 146 17.21 -4.49 8.10
N ASP A 147 16.92 -4.69 6.82
CA ASP A 147 17.41 -3.88 5.72
C ASP A 147 16.47 -2.71 5.37
N VAL A 148 15.31 -2.65 6.02
CA VAL A 148 14.34 -1.57 5.79
C VAL A 148 14.82 -0.30 6.52
N PRO A 149 14.82 0.88 5.85
CA PRO A 149 15.30 2.10 6.46
C PRO A 149 14.37 2.59 7.57
N PRO A 150 14.91 3.28 8.60
CA PRO A 150 14.08 4.01 9.54
C PRO A 150 13.42 5.22 8.85
N PRO A 151 12.33 5.75 9.42
CA PRO A 151 11.69 6.96 8.91
C PRO A 151 12.67 8.13 8.85
N THR A 152 12.43 9.07 7.93
CA THR A 152 13.30 10.22 7.72
C THR A 152 12.57 11.56 7.93
N PHE A 153 13.31 12.59 8.35
CA PHE A 153 12.88 13.99 8.32
C PHE A 153 13.27 14.70 7.01
N ASN A 154 13.99 14.02 6.14
CA ASN A 154 14.42 14.58 4.87
C ASN A 154 13.34 14.40 3.79
N SER A 155 12.46 15.40 3.64
CA SER A 155 11.38 15.39 2.64
C SER A 155 11.90 15.23 1.21
N HIS A 156 13.11 15.70 0.91
CA HIS A 156 13.69 15.53 -0.42
C HIS A 156 13.97 14.05 -0.74
N ALA A 157 14.47 13.29 0.25
CA ALA A 157 14.72 11.87 0.07
C ALA A 157 13.43 11.07 -0.21
N LEU A 158 12.28 11.52 0.31
CA LEU A 158 10.98 10.88 0.08
C LEU A 158 10.50 11.01 -1.35
N THR A 159 10.80 12.14 -2.00
CA THR A 159 10.35 12.46 -3.36
C THR A 159 11.33 12.01 -4.45
N GLU A 160 12.46 11.43 -4.08
CA GLU A 160 13.42 10.90 -5.05
C GLU A 160 12.84 9.70 -5.81
N PRO A 161 13.07 9.61 -7.14
CA PRO A 161 12.60 8.48 -7.95
C PRO A 161 13.03 7.11 -7.42
N SER A 162 14.24 7.01 -6.86
CA SER A 162 14.76 5.80 -6.23
C SER A 162 13.92 5.32 -5.06
N ASN A 163 13.42 6.24 -4.22
CA ASN A 163 12.55 5.91 -3.10
C ASN A 163 11.20 5.33 -3.58
N PHE A 164 10.62 5.91 -4.63
CA PHE A 164 9.39 5.36 -5.23
C PHE A 164 9.62 3.98 -5.85
N VAL A 165 10.77 3.76 -6.49
CA VAL A 165 11.12 2.41 -7.00
C VAL A 165 11.12 1.39 -5.87
N LEU A 166 11.75 1.69 -4.73
CA LEU A 166 11.77 0.82 -3.55
C LEU A 166 10.36 0.59 -3.00
N HIS A 167 9.52 1.62 -2.96
CA HIS A 167 8.13 1.47 -2.52
C HIS A 167 7.28 0.59 -3.44
N PHE A 168 7.48 0.67 -4.76
CA PHE A 168 6.63 -0.02 -5.73
C PHE A 168 7.11 -1.43 -6.09
N ILE A 169 8.38 -1.76 -5.88
CA ILE A 169 8.92 -3.10 -6.14
C ILE A 169 8.80 -3.99 -4.92
N ASP A 170 9.24 -3.50 -3.76
CA ASP A 170 9.37 -4.33 -2.56
C ASP A 170 8.87 -3.68 -1.27
N SER A 171 8.25 -2.49 -1.35
CA SER A 171 7.73 -1.71 -0.22
C SER A 171 8.79 -1.36 0.85
N THR A 172 10.08 -1.29 0.48
CA THR A 172 11.20 -0.97 1.38
C THR A 172 11.62 0.50 1.34
N GLY A 173 10.89 1.35 0.63
CA GLY A 173 11.16 2.79 0.59
C GLY A 173 11.03 3.46 1.96
N ALA A 174 11.77 4.55 2.15
CA ALA A 174 11.69 5.37 3.34
C ALA A 174 10.36 6.12 3.43
N ILE A 175 9.83 6.26 4.63
CA ILE A 175 8.65 7.07 4.94
C ILE A 175 9.01 8.24 5.84
N SER A 176 8.13 9.25 5.91
CA SER A 176 8.31 10.41 6.78
C SER A 176 8.09 10.04 8.25
N TRP A 177 8.84 10.69 9.16
CA TRP A 177 8.53 10.67 10.59
C TRP A 177 7.15 11.26 10.90
N LYS A 178 6.61 12.14 10.04
CA LYS A 178 5.25 12.67 10.19
C LYS A 178 4.19 11.58 10.19
N PHE A 179 4.44 10.44 9.54
CA PHE A 179 3.54 9.28 9.54
C PHE A 179 3.14 8.82 10.96
N PHE A 180 3.98 9.10 11.96
CA PHE A 180 3.75 8.76 13.37
C PHE A 180 3.25 9.94 14.20
N SER A 181 2.88 11.06 13.57
CA SER A 181 2.33 12.22 14.26
C SER A 181 0.97 11.89 14.90
N ALA A 182 0.71 12.47 16.06
CA ALA A 182 -0.58 12.35 16.72
C ALA A 182 -1.67 13.22 16.10
N LYS A 183 -1.30 14.20 15.26
CA LYS A 183 -2.26 15.08 14.57
C LYS A 183 -2.40 14.61 13.13
N ASN A 184 -3.54 14.01 12.83
CA ASN A 184 -3.88 13.53 11.50
C ASN A 184 -4.32 14.68 10.58
N ASP A 185 -4.16 14.49 9.26
CA ASP A 185 -4.60 15.44 8.25
C ASP A 185 -6.09 15.31 7.93
N TYR A 186 -6.73 14.21 8.34
CA TYR A 186 -8.18 13.98 8.25
C TYR A 186 -8.63 12.97 9.32
N GLU A 187 -9.94 12.85 9.50
CA GLU A 187 -10.56 11.92 10.46
C GLU A 187 -10.84 10.55 9.80
N PHE A 188 -10.79 9.48 10.63
CA PHE A 188 -11.16 8.12 10.21
C PHE A 188 -12.68 7.97 10.06
#